data_c5e5b671ab8d29decd71408a4739281e
#
_entry.id   c5e5b671ab8d29decd71408a4739281e
#
_cell.length_a   1.000
_cell.length_b   1.000
_cell.length_c   1.000
_cell.angle_alpha   90.00
_cell.angle_beta   90.00
_cell.angle_gamma   90.00
#
_symmetry.space_group_name_H-M   'P 1'
#
loop_
_entity.id
_entity.type
_entity.pdbx_description
1 polymer ?
#
loop_
_entity_poly.entity_id
_entity_poly.type
_entity_poly.pdbx_seq_one_letter_code
_entity_poly.pdbx_strand_id
1 'polypeptide(L)'
;MKDKISMYISIVFLVLFCASFRWPAENITITSTFGESRGNHFHDGMDVISSDRKIYPVADGELVYFWDKSLFPLDDYPGLGNYRIMRHNDTMYSLYAHLEDDVPDKKTYSSEDLLGMMANTGRSYGRHLHFTLIERKTGKSVNPMQVLPEVEDIKPPTINGMFIRIDDHYYSIREGGNIRLTRHYPLLIDIFDSLKGSEKCGVYLLEVTVNDEKVYSVTFDAILNSKNGLTISGNIFHSLFDEKGYYRIPKVSYRDGVNTVTVSARDFSGHTSTKKYSFNVKLEI
;
A
#
# COMPACT_ATOMS: atom_id res chain seq x y z
N MET A 1 -26.26 16.93 -29.38
CA MET A 1 -26.77 17.42 -28.09
C MET A 1 -27.08 16.31 -27.09
N LYS A 2 -27.52 15.12 -27.52
CA LYS A 2 -27.78 13.95 -26.62
C LYS A 2 -26.49 13.39 -26.00
N ASP A 3 -25.39 13.36 -26.75
CA ASP A 3 -24.13 12.74 -26.27
C ASP A 3 -23.40 13.56 -25.20
N LYS A 4 -23.55 14.91 -25.21
CA LYS A 4 -22.98 15.77 -24.17
C LYS A 4 -23.70 15.65 -22.82
N ILE A 5 -25.02 15.40 -22.82
CA ILE A 5 -25.81 15.23 -21.59
C ILE A 5 -25.47 13.88 -20.94
N SER A 6 -25.23 12.83 -21.73
CA SER A 6 -24.81 11.50 -21.22
C SER A 6 -23.43 11.55 -20.54
N MET A 7 -22.49 12.32 -21.11
CA MET A 7 -21.15 12.48 -20.52
C MET A 7 -21.17 13.24 -19.19
N TYR A 8 -21.99 14.27 -19.06
CA TYR A 8 -22.13 15.02 -17.80
C TYR A 8 -22.82 14.19 -16.69
N ILE A 9 -23.78 13.35 -17.05
CA ILE A 9 -24.45 12.45 -16.09
C ILE A 9 -23.46 11.40 -15.57
N SER A 10 -22.60 10.86 -16.41
CA SER A 10 -21.58 9.87 -16.00
C SER A 10 -20.51 10.47 -15.06
N ILE A 11 -20.09 11.72 -15.31
CA ILE A 11 -19.13 12.43 -14.44
C ILE A 11 -19.77 12.79 -13.10
N VAL A 12 -21.03 13.25 -13.09
CA VAL A 12 -21.76 13.57 -11.86
C VAL A 12 -22.01 12.30 -11.01
N PHE A 13 -22.26 11.15 -11.64
CA PHE A 13 -22.41 9.88 -10.89
C PHE A 13 -21.09 9.40 -10.27
N LEU A 14 -19.97 9.59 -10.94
CA LEU A 14 -18.64 9.25 -10.39
C LEU A 14 -18.26 10.14 -9.19
N VAL A 15 -18.57 11.44 -9.28
CA VAL A 15 -18.31 12.41 -8.19
C VAL A 15 -19.20 12.15 -6.97
N LEU A 16 -20.48 11.75 -7.18
CA LEU A 16 -21.37 11.38 -6.07
C LEU A 16 -20.97 10.09 -5.35
N PHE A 17 -20.28 9.17 -6.04
CA PHE A 17 -19.80 7.92 -5.44
C PHE A 17 -18.54 8.11 -4.57
N CYS A 18 -17.65 9.03 -4.96
CA CYS A 18 -16.47 9.41 -4.14
C CYS A 18 -16.85 10.24 -2.90
N ALA A 19 -18.01 10.90 -2.87
CA ALA A 19 -18.45 11.72 -1.74
C ALA A 19 -19.10 10.94 -0.58
N SER A 20 -19.21 9.62 -0.69
CA SER A 20 -19.91 8.80 0.31
C SER A 20 -19.02 8.15 1.36
N PHE A 21 -17.71 8.05 1.13
CA PHE A 21 -16.76 7.47 2.08
C PHE A 21 -16.06 8.56 2.90
N ARG A 22 -15.86 8.28 4.20
CA ARG A 22 -15.07 9.11 5.12
C ARG A 22 -13.88 8.30 5.67
N TRP A 23 -12.92 8.99 6.28
CA TRP A 23 -11.90 8.31 7.07
C TRP A 23 -12.53 7.62 8.28
N PRO A 24 -12.02 6.43 8.66
CA PRO A 24 -12.58 5.65 9.78
C PRO A 24 -12.30 6.24 11.16
N ALA A 25 -11.52 7.31 11.25
CA ALA A 25 -11.26 8.05 12.48
C ALA A 25 -11.04 9.53 12.18
N GLU A 26 -11.22 10.38 13.19
CA GLU A 26 -10.94 11.80 13.11
C GLU A 26 -9.44 12.10 13.34
N ASN A 27 -8.92 13.18 12.76
CA ASN A 27 -7.57 13.66 12.97
C ASN A 27 -6.50 12.56 12.83
N ILE A 28 -6.60 11.81 11.76
CA ILE A 28 -5.70 10.68 11.50
C ILE A 28 -4.28 11.12 11.17
N THR A 29 -3.34 10.24 11.54
CA THR A 29 -1.98 10.20 10.99
C THR A 29 -1.79 8.83 10.38
N ILE A 30 -1.42 8.78 9.10
CA ILE A 30 -1.10 7.52 8.41
C ILE A 30 0.31 7.10 8.86
N THR A 31 0.43 5.86 9.32
CA THR A 31 1.70 5.28 9.78
C THR A 31 2.22 4.21 8.84
N SER A 32 1.36 3.67 7.97
CA SER A 32 1.75 2.73 6.92
C SER A 32 0.72 2.74 5.79
N THR A 33 1.18 2.68 4.55
CA THR A 33 0.34 2.72 3.37
C THR A 33 0.10 1.33 2.77
N PHE A 34 -0.81 1.28 1.81
CA PHE A 34 -1.19 0.05 1.12
C PHE A 34 -0.06 -0.51 0.26
N GLY A 35 0.11 -1.83 0.28
CA GLY A 35 1.05 -2.55 -0.57
C GLY A 35 2.50 -2.58 -0.07
N GLU A 36 2.81 -1.98 1.08
CA GLU A 36 4.14 -2.01 1.69
C GLU A 36 4.60 -3.43 2.01
N SER A 37 5.92 -3.59 2.14
CA SER A 37 6.52 -4.84 2.61
C SER A 37 6.31 -5.04 4.10
N ARG A 38 5.74 -6.17 4.48
CA ARG A 38 5.69 -6.68 5.87
C ARG A 38 6.71 -7.82 6.10
N GLY A 39 7.80 -7.80 5.35
CA GLY A 39 8.86 -8.81 5.43
C GLY A 39 8.61 -10.05 4.56
N ASN A 40 7.42 -10.62 4.60
CA ASN A 40 7.06 -11.82 3.83
C ASN A 40 5.70 -11.72 3.11
N HIS A 41 4.98 -10.63 3.27
CA HIS A 41 3.69 -10.38 2.62
C HIS A 41 3.46 -8.89 2.41
N PHE A 42 2.48 -8.55 1.57
CA PHE A 42 2.02 -7.19 1.35
C PHE A 42 1.18 -6.70 2.51
N HIS A 43 1.28 -5.42 2.83
CA HIS A 43 0.31 -4.74 3.66
C HIS A 43 -0.99 -4.55 2.87
N ASP A 44 -2.05 -5.27 3.21
CA ASP A 44 -3.31 -5.33 2.45
C ASP A 44 -4.32 -4.24 2.83
N GLY A 45 -3.90 -3.29 3.63
CA GLY A 45 -4.68 -2.15 4.10
C GLY A 45 -3.83 -0.92 4.32
N MET A 46 -4.26 -0.10 5.26
CA MET A 46 -3.55 1.06 5.78
C MET A 46 -3.53 1.03 7.30
N ASP A 47 -2.44 1.51 7.89
CA ASP A 47 -2.39 1.71 9.34
C ASP A 47 -2.51 3.21 9.63
N VAL A 48 -3.42 3.55 10.54
CA VAL A 48 -3.65 4.93 10.98
C VAL A 48 -3.72 5.01 12.50
N ILE A 49 -3.27 6.12 13.04
CA ILE A 49 -3.43 6.47 14.44
C ILE A 49 -4.30 7.72 14.59
N SER A 50 -4.99 7.82 15.70
CA SER A 50 -5.75 9.00 16.11
C SER A 50 -5.68 9.17 17.63
N SER A 51 -5.76 10.41 18.10
CA SER A 51 -5.70 10.74 19.52
C SER A 51 -6.95 10.35 20.29
N ASP A 52 -8.13 10.44 19.69
CA ASP A 52 -9.42 10.13 20.33
C ASP A 52 -9.77 8.63 20.28
N ARG A 53 -9.03 7.85 19.49
CA ARG A 53 -9.15 6.39 19.37
C ARG A 53 -10.47 5.86 18.82
N LYS A 54 -11.46 6.72 18.58
CA LYS A 54 -12.79 6.32 18.11
C LYS A 54 -12.74 5.89 16.65
N ILE A 55 -13.38 4.76 16.36
CA ILE A 55 -13.50 4.23 15.02
C ILE A 55 -14.95 4.28 14.57
N TYR A 56 -15.14 4.75 13.36
CA TYR A 56 -16.44 4.89 12.70
C TYR A 56 -16.47 4.13 11.40
N PRO A 57 -17.64 3.67 10.93
CA PRO A 57 -17.74 3.14 9.57
C PRO A 57 -17.38 4.21 8.53
N VAL A 58 -16.68 3.79 7.47
CA VAL A 58 -16.34 4.70 6.35
C VAL A 58 -17.56 5.16 5.56
N ALA A 59 -18.68 4.45 5.66
CA ALA A 59 -20.01 4.76 5.14
C ALA A 59 -21.04 3.95 5.90
N ASP A 60 -22.31 4.29 5.76
CA ASP A 60 -23.41 3.49 6.29
C ASP A 60 -23.31 2.04 5.81
N GLY A 61 -23.67 1.08 6.67
CA GLY A 61 -23.52 -0.32 6.31
C GLY A 61 -24.03 -1.31 7.34
N GLU A 62 -23.89 -2.57 6.99
CA GLU A 62 -24.26 -3.70 7.83
C GLU A 62 -23.00 -4.41 8.34
N LEU A 63 -22.92 -4.64 9.65
CA LEU A 63 -21.90 -5.51 10.26
C LEU A 63 -22.19 -6.96 9.83
N VAL A 64 -21.32 -7.52 8.99
CA VAL A 64 -21.52 -8.86 8.43
C VAL A 64 -20.69 -9.91 9.13
N TYR A 65 -19.60 -9.50 9.78
CA TYR A 65 -18.76 -10.38 10.58
C TYR A 65 -17.96 -9.60 11.62
N PHE A 66 -17.68 -10.24 12.74
CA PHE A 66 -16.73 -9.74 13.75
C PHE A 66 -16.11 -10.90 14.52
N TRP A 67 -14.95 -10.67 15.08
CA TRP A 67 -14.33 -11.52 16.08
C TRP A 67 -13.97 -10.68 17.29
N ASP A 68 -14.29 -11.16 18.48
CA ASP A 68 -14.04 -10.47 19.74
C ASP A 68 -13.57 -11.45 20.82
N LYS A 69 -12.49 -11.11 21.49
CA LYS A 69 -11.86 -11.94 22.55
C LYS A 69 -12.83 -12.28 23.69
N SER A 70 -13.75 -11.37 24.02
CA SER A 70 -14.72 -11.59 25.10
C SER A 70 -15.65 -12.77 24.82
N LEU A 71 -15.92 -13.09 23.53
CA LEU A 71 -16.72 -14.25 23.13
C LEU A 71 -15.91 -15.55 23.05
N PHE A 72 -14.59 -15.45 22.95
CA PHE A 72 -13.67 -16.57 22.79
C PHE A 72 -12.51 -16.47 23.81
N PRO A 73 -12.82 -16.47 25.14
CA PRO A 73 -11.83 -16.17 26.16
C PRO A 73 -10.67 -17.18 26.25
N LEU A 74 -10.87 -18.40 25.76
CA LEU A 74 -9.86 -19.45 25.75
C LEU A 74 -8.99 -19.45 24.49
N ASP A 75 -9.43 -18.79 23.41
CA ASP A 75 -8.70 -18.74 22.15
C ASP A 75 -7.64 -17.64 22.17
N ASP A 76 -6.52 -17.85 21.51
CA ASP A 76 -5.57 -16.79 21.24
C ASP A 76 -6.15 -15.77 20.26
N TYR A 77 -5.68 -14.52 20.31
CA TYR A 77 -6.06 -13.53 19.31
C TYR A 77 -5.64 -13.99 17.92
N PRO A 78 -6.51 -13.89 16.90
CA PRO A 78 -6.08 -13.98 15.51
C PRO A 78 -5.09 -12.84 15.18
N GLY A 79 -4.41 -12.93 14.04
CA GLY A 79 -3.46 -11.88 13.63
C GLY A 79 -4.05 -10.48 13.60
N LEU A 80 -5.32 -10.35 13.22
CA LEU A 80 -6.09 -9.09 13.18
C LEU A 80 -6.57 -8.60 14.57
N GLY A 81 -6.37 -9.40 15.65
CA GLY A 81 -6.92 -9.08 16.97
C GLY A 81 -8.44 -9.08 16.95
N ASN A 82 -9.07 -8.18 17.69
CA ASN A 82 -10.49 -7.92 17.55
C ASN A 82 -10.72 -7.15 16.27
N TYR A 83 -11.67 -7.59 15.45
CA TYR A 83 -11.94 -6.95 14.18
C TYR A 83 -13.42 -6.98 13.80
N ARG A 84 -13.82 -6.06 12.93
CA ARG A 84 -15.17 -5.92 12.39
C ARG A 84 -15.11 -5.78 10.88
N ILE A 85 -16.07 -6.44 10.19
CA ILE A 85 -16.23 -6.35 8.74
C ILE A 85 -17.62 -5.77 8.46
N MET A 86 -17.62 -4.62 7.80
CA MET A 86 -18.83 -3.93 7.35
C MET A 86 -19.07 -4.19 5.88
N ARG A 87 -20.34 -4.31 5.49
CA ARG A 87 -20.79 -4.31 4.11
C ARG A 87 -21.41 -2.95 3.77
N HIS A 88 -20.81 -2.27 2.80
CA HIS A 88 -21.33 -1.01 2.27
C HIS A 88 -21.91 -1.28 0.87
N ASN A 89 -23.19 -1.11 0.69
CA ASN A 89 -23.88 -1.39 -0.57
C ASN A 89 -23.53 -2.78 -1.17
N ASP A 90 -23.67 -2.94 -2.49
CA ASP A 90 -23.37 -4.21 -3.18
C ASP A 90 -21.94 -4.31 -3.71
N THR A 91 -21.06 -3.33 -3.44
CA THR A 91 -19.75 -3.25 -4.08
C THR A 91 -18.57 -3.41 -3.15
N MET A 92 -18.67 -3.00 -1.87
CA MET A 92 -17.52 -2.88 -0.97
C MET A 92 -17.76 -3.50 0.40
N TYR A 93 -16.71 -4.11 0.94
CA TYR A 93 -16.54 -4.36 2.37
C TYR A 93 -15.43 -3.46 2.91
N SER A 94 -15.52 -3.13 4.20
CA SER A 94 -14.43 -2.58 4.97
C SER A 94 -14.12 -3.44 6.18
N LEU A 95 -12.83 -3.58 6.50
CA LEU A 95 -12.34 -4.31 7.67
C LEU A 95 -11.62 -3.33 8.58
N TYR A 96 -11.90 -3.44 9.88
CA TYR A 96 -11.34 -2.64 10.97
C TYR A 96 -10.74 -3.58 11.99
N ALA A 97 -9.43 -3.55 12.19
CA ALA A 97 -8.70 -4.49 13.03
C ALA A 97 -7.98 -3.83 14.19
N HIS A 98 -7.46 -4.66 15.11
CA HIS A 98 -6.75 -4.27 16.32
C HIS A 98 -7.59 -3.45 17.30
N LEU A 99 -8.89 -3.74 17.38
CA LEU A 99 -9.85 -3.03 18.23
C LEU A 99 -9.79 -3.48 19.69
N GLU A 100 -10.35 -2.68 20.59
CA GLU A 100 -10.58 -3.08 21.99
C GLU A 100 -11.60 -4.23 22.10
N ASP A 101 -11.60 -4.89 23.24
CA ASP A 101 -12.61 -5.90 23.58
C ASP A 101 -13.96 -5.19 23.79
N ASP A 102 -14.84 -5.35 22.83
CA ASP A 102 -16.18 -4.74 22.86
C ASP A 102 -17.09 -5.45 21.84
N VAL A 103 -18.04 -6.22 22.35
CA VAL A 103 -18.98 -6.97 21.49
C VAL A 103 -19.97 -5.99 20.85
N PRO A 104 -20.08 -5.97 19.51
CA PRO A 104 -21.02 -5.09 18.83
C PRO A 104 -22.47 -5.38 19.25
N ASP A 105 -23.21 -4.35 19.57
CA ASP A 105 -24.62 -4.41 19.96
C ASP A 105 -25.60 -4.15 18.81
N LYS A 106 -25.08 -3.70 17.65
CA LYS A 106 -25.85 -3.35 16.47
C LYS A 106 -25.47 -4.21 15.28
N LYS A 107 -26.43 -4.42 14.40
CA LYS A 107 -26.22 -5.03 13.09
C LYS A 107 -26.02 -3.99 11.98
N THR A 108 -26.65 -2.83 12.11
CA THR A 108 -26.60 -1.75 11.13
C THR A 108 -26.01 -0.51 11.77
N TYR A 109 -25.10 0.14 11.09
CA TYR A 109 -24.40 1.34 11.53
C TYR A 109 -24.50 2.44 10.46
N SER A 110 -24.74 3.66 10.90
CA SER A 110 -24.46 4.85 10.11
C SER A 110 -22.97 5.20 10.20
N SER A 111 -22.50 6.03 9.31
CA SER A 111 -21.12 6.54 9.32
C SER A 111 -20.78 7.40 10.56
N GLU A 112 -21.80 7.83 11.31
CA GLU A 112 -21.65 8.60 12.56
C GLU A 112 -21.72 7.72 13.82
N ASP A 113 -22.08 6.44 13.71
CA ASP A 113 -22.13 5.52 14.84
C ASP A 113 -20.73 5.10 15.26
N LEU A 114 -20.46 5.03 16.56
CA LEU A 114 -19.22 4.46 17.06
C LEU A 114 -19.18 2.97 16.74
N LEU A 115 -18.20 2.57 15.91
CA LEU A 115 -17.98 1.17 15.54
C LEU A 115 -17.10 0.43 16.53
N GLY A 116 -16.17 1.11 17.19
CA GLY A 116 -15.23 0.53 18.17
C GLY A 116 -14.16 1.53 18.57
N MET A 117 -13.20 1.04 19.36
CA MET A 117 -12.05 1.81 19.82
C MET A 117 -10.75 1.18 19.33
N MET A 118 -9.85 2.02 18.85
CA MET A 118 -8.51 1.64 18.41
C MET A 118 -7.67 1.10 19.57
N ALA A 119 -7.07 -0.07 19.40
CA ALA A 119 -6.25 -0.73 20.42
C ALA A 119 -4.95 -1.32 19.85
N ASN A 120 -4.45 -2.37 20.52
CA ASN A 120 -3.22 -3.08 20.14
C ASN A 120 -3.43 -4.59 20.31
N THR A 121 -4.56 -5.12 19.83
CA THR A 121 -4.90 -6.53 19.94
C THR A 121 -4.37 -7.32 18.74
N GLY A 122 -4.11 -8.61 18.92
CA GLY A 122 -3.59 -9.47 17.87
C GLY A 122 -2.10 -9.23 17.56
N ARG A 123 -1.71 -9.42 16.29
CA ARG A 123 -0.33 -9.22 15.83
C ARG A 123 -0.09 -7.74 15.50
N SER A 124 0.12 -6.92 16.50
CA SER A 124 0.24 -5.47 16.40
C SER A 124 1.41 -4.96 17.25
N TYR A 125 2.12 -3.93 16.81
CA TYR A 125 3.28 -3.31 17.47
C TYR A 125 2.98 -1.88 17.93
N GLY A 126 1.88 -1.69 18.63
CA GLY A 126 1.45 -0.38 19.09
C GLY A 126 0.00 -0.10 18.70
N ARG A 127 -0.61 0.86 19.39
CA ARG A 127 -2.01 1.21 19.16
C ARG A 127 -2.17 1.87 17.80
N HIS A 128 -2.91 1.22 16.89
CA HIS A 128 -3.31 1.74 15.59
C HIS A 128 -4.59 1.02 15.11
N LEU A 129 -5.21 1.57 14.10
CA LEU A 129 -6.22 0.89 13.31
C LEU A 129 -5.56 0.36 12.05
N HIS A 130 -5.62 -0.95 11.83
CA HIS A 130 -5.44 -1.52 10.49
C HIS A 130 -6.78 -1.50 9.77
N PHE A 131 -6.82 -0.88 8.59
CA PHE A 131 -8.03 -0.65 7.81
C PHE A 131 -7.87 -1.15 6.39
N THR A 132 -8.78 -2.02 5.93
CA THR A 132 -8.77 -2.58 4.57
C THR A 132 -10.10 -2.32 3.86
N LEU A 133 -10.06 -1.94 2.59
CA LEU A 133 -11.19 -1.94 1.68
C LEU A 133 -11.12 -3.14 0.75
N ILE A 134 -12.25 -3.86 0.58
CA ILE A 134 -12.31 -5.08 -0.21
C ILE A 134 -13.44 -4.96 -1.22
N GLU A 135 -13.12 -5.08 -2.50
CA GLU A 135 -14.14 -5.14 -3.55
C GLU A 135 -14.91 -6.46 -3.47
N ARG A 136 -16.22 -6.38 -3.26
CA ARG A 136 -17.06 -7.54 -2.99
C ARG A 136 -17.08 -8.58 -4.12
N LYS A 137 -17.09 -8.13 -5.37
CA LYS A 137 -17.22 -9.01 -6.55
C LYS A 137 -15.98 -9.89 -6.77
N THR A 138 -14.82 -9.36 -6.53
CA THR A 138 -13.54 -10.03 -6.84
C THR A 138 -12.80 -10.50 -5.59
N GLY A 139 -13.13 -9.96 -4.41
CA GLY A 139 -12.40 -10.19 -3.17
C GLY A 139 -11.00 -9.54 -3.13
N LYS A 140 -10.69 -8.65 -4.10
CA LYS A 140 -9.41 -7.92 -4.08
C LYS A 140 -9.43 -6.85 -3.00
N SER A 141 -8.31 -6.68 -2.30
CA SER A 141 -8.08 -5.50 -1.47
C SER A 141 -7.77 -4.32 -2.37
N VAL A 142 -8.43 -3.20 -2.15
CA VAL A 142 -8.28 -1.96 -2.91
C VAL A 142 -7.54 -0.95 -2.05
N ASN A 143 -6.65 -0.20 -2.67
CA ASN A 143 -5.94 0.86 -1.96
C ASN A 143 -6.91 1.92 -1.43
N PRO A 144 -7.02 2.09 -0.09
CA PRO A 144 -7.98 3.01 0.49
C PRO A 144 -7.79 4.46 0.07
N MET A 145 -6.57 4.90 -0.24
CA MET A 145 -6.28 6.26 -0.69
C MET A 145 -6.88 6.62 -2.07
N GLN A 146 -7.36 5.62 -2.82
CA GLN A 146 -8.09 5.87 -4.07
C GLN A 146 -9.58 6.15 -3.87
N VAL A 147 -10.10 5.84 -2.69
CA VAL A 147 -11.53 5.85 -2.38
C VAL A 147 -11.88 6.87 -1.30
N LEU A 148 -10.97 7.03 -0.33
CA LEU A 148 -11.13 7.96 0.79
C LEU A 148 -10.77 9.40 0.41
N PRO A 149 -11.25 10.41 1.13
CA PRO A 149 -10.86 11.80 0.91
C PRO A 149 -9.34 11.99 0.94
N GLU A 150 -8.85 12.92 0.12
CA GLU A 150 -7.42 13.23 0.06
C GLU A 150 -6.86 13.63 1.42
N VAL A 151 -5.62 13.20 1.67
CA VAL A 151 -4.83 13.61 2.84
C VAL A 151 -3.84 14.67 2.37
N GLU A 152 -3.66 15.70 3.19
CA GLU A 152 -2.67 16.73 2.89
C GLU A 152 -1.26 16.13 2.88
N ASP A 153 -0.64 16.19 1.74
CA ASP A 153 0.75 15.83 1.51
C ASP A 153 1.39 16.86 0.58
N ILE A 154 2.60 17.27 0.87
CA ILE A 154 3.32 18.32 0.13
C ILE A 154 4.72 17.88 -0.28
N LYS A 155 5.12 16.65 0.01
CA LYS A 155 6.48 16.17 -0.22
C LYS A 155 6.47 15.02 -1.22
N PRO A 156 7.32 15.07 -2.26
CA PRO A 156 7.50 13.93 -3.14
C PRO A 156 8.26 12.80 -2.44
N PRO A 157 8.14 11.55 -2.94
CA PRO A 157 8.87 10.41 -2.43
C PRO A 157 10.38 10.62 -2.42
N THR A 158 11.06 9.99 -1.49
CA THR A 158 12.52 9.99 -1.39
C THR A 158 13.11 8.74 -2.02
N ILE A 159 13.89 8.91 -3.11
CA ILE A 159 14.72 7.85 -3.68
C ILE A 159 16.06 7.88 -2.94
N ASN A 160 16.19 7.02 -1.91
CA ASN A 160 17.32 7.04 -0.99
C ASN A 160 18.57 6.39 -1.60
N GLY A 161 18.44 5.25 -2.29
CA GLY A 161 19.57 4.57 -2.90
C GLY A 161 19.21 3.45 -3.87
N MET A 162 20.22 3.02 -4.64
CA MET A 162 20.14 1.85 -5.50
C MET A 162 21.24 0.86 -5.14
N PHE A 163 20.92 -0.42 -5.26
CA PHE A 163 21.83 -1.51 -4.90
C PHE A 163 21.73 -2.67 -5.87
N ILE A 164 22.83 -3.43 -5.96
CA ILE A 164 22.83 -4.79 -6.49
C ILE A 164 23.21 -5.70 -5.33
N ARG A 165 22.43 -6.76 -5.13
CA ARG A 165 22.75 -7.80 -4.16
C ARG A 165 23.48 -8.94 -4.84
N ILE A 166 24.68 -9.25 -4.36
CA ILE A 166 25.47 -10.41 -4.77
C ILE A 166 25.68 -11.24 -3.50
N ASP A 167 25.15 -12.44 -3.49
CA ASP A 167 25.03 -13.27 -2.30
C ASP A 167 24.34 -12.50 -1.16
N ASP A 168 24.98 -12.32 -0.01
CA ASP A 168 24.44 -11.57 1.13
C ASP A 168 24.92 -10.13 1.23
N HIS A 169 25.63 -9.62 0.21
CA HIS A 169 26.22 -8.29 0.21
C HIS A 169 25.45 -7.34 -0.72
N TYR A 170 25.14 -6.12 -0.21
CA TYR A 170 24.50 -5.04 -0.95
C TYR A 170 25.55 -4.05 -1.44
N TYR A 171 25.74 -4.02 -2.75
CA TYR A 171 26.66 -3.09 -3.40
C TYR A 171 25.89 -1.85 -3.85
N SER A 172 26.21 -0.71 -3.24
CA SER A 172 25.58 0.58 -3.60
C SER A 172 26.03 1.02 -4.99
N ILE A 173 25.06 1.32 -5.85
CA ILE A 173 25.29 1.97 -7.13
C ILE A 173 25.37 3.48 -6.89
N ARG A 174 26.49 4.09 -7.30
CA ARG A 174 26.75 5.53 -7.16
C ARG A 174 26.95 6.15 -8.52
N GLU A 175 26.65 7.44 -8.63
CA GLU A 175 27.00 8.23 -9.82
C GLU A 175 28.49 8.11 -10.11
N GLY A 176 28.84 7.83 -11.39
CA GLY A 176 30.22 7.60 -11.83
C GLY A 176 30.89 6.33 -11.28
N GLY A 177 30.16 5.50 -10.53
CA GLY A 177 30.72 4.28 -9.91
C GLY A 177 31.07 3.18 -10.91
N ASN A 178 31.88 2.21 -10.48
CA ASN A 178 32.23 1.01 -11.24
C ASN A 178 31.76 -0.23 -10.52
N ILE A 179 31.19 -1.18 -11.26
CA ILE A 179 30.78 -2.49 -10.72
C ILE A 179 31.15 -3.62 -11.71
N ARG A 180 31.59 -4.75 -11.17
CA ARG A 180 31.82 -5.97 -11.95
C ARG A 180 30.66 -6.94 -11.72
N LEU A 181 30.12 -7.50 -12.80
CA LEU A 181 28.98 -8.40 -12.74
C LEU A 181 29.30 -9.66 -13.55
N THR A 182 29.05 -10.82 -12.96
CA THR A 182 29.16 -12.14 -13.60
C THR A 182 27.84 -12.62 -14.21
N ARG A 183 26.76 -11.89 -14.00
CA ARG A 183 25.43 -12.10 -14.58
C ARG A 183 24.58 -10.82 -14.45
N HIS A 184 23.41 -10.82 -15.03
CA HIS A 184 22.42 -9.77 -14.81
C HIS A 184 21.72 -9.98 -13.48
N TYR A 185 22.08 -9.19 -12.48
CA TYR A 185 21.45 -9.19 -11.17
C TYR A 185 20.23 -8.26 -11.14
N PRO A 186 19.19 -8.55 -10.34
CA PRO A 186 18.13 -7.60 -10.08
C PRO A 186 18.66 -6.29 -9.50
N LEU A 187 18.03 -5.18 -9.88
CA LEU A 187 18.26 -3.89 -9.24
C LEU A 187 17.35 -3.77 -8.02
N LEU A 188 17.89 -3.29 -6.91
CA LEU A 188 17.17 -3.01 -5.67
C LEU A 188 17.16 -1.51 -5.45
N ILE A 189 16.01 -0.97 -5.05
CA ILE A 189 15.83 0.46 -4.87
C ILE A 189 15.20 0.73 -3.51
N ASP A 190 15.87 1.52 -2.68
CA ASP A 190 15.36 2.02 -1.42
C ASP A 190 14.60 3.31 -1.69
N ILE A 191 13.27 3.23 -1.61
CA ILE A 191 12.35 4.34 -1.82
C ILE A 191 11.34 4.34 -0.70
N PHE A 192 11.01 5.52 -0.21
CA PHE A 192 9.92 5.72 0.73
C PHE A 192 9.28 7.08 0.49
N ASP A 193 8.05 7.20 0.93
CA ASP A 193 7.33 8.45 1.05
C ASP A 193 7.25 8.89 2.52
N SER A 194 7.01 10.18 2.78
CA SER A 194 6.84 10.72 4.12
C SER A 194 5.61 11.63 4.13
N LEU A 195 4.48 11.04 4.44
CA LEU A 195 3.25 11.78 4.73
C LEU A 195 3.43 12.65 5.99
N LYS A 196 2.38 13.26 6.51
CA LYS A 196 2.44 13.98 7.79
C LYS A 196 2.98 13.08 8.92
N GLY A 197 4.30 13.07 9.13
CA GLY A 197 4.94 12.27 10.18
C GLY A 197 6.39 11.94 9.88
N SER A 198 6.98 11.11 10.71
CA SER A 198 8.34 10.58 10.55
C SER A 198 8.37 9.18 9.95
N GLU A 199 7.22 8.58 9.74
CA GLU A 199 7.12 7.21 9.23
C GLU A 199 7.48 7.14 7.75
N LYS A 200 8.14 6.06 7.38
CA LYS A 200 8.46 5.74 5.98
C LYS A 200 7.32 4.93 5.39
N CYS A 201 6.56 5.56 4.52
CA CYS A 201 5.45 4.95 3.80
C CYS A 201 5.88 4.44 2.42
N GLY A 202 5.09 3.57 1.82
CA GLY A 202 5.28 3.10 0.45
C GLY A 202 4.89 4.16 -0.58
N VAL A 203 5.20 3.88 -1.85
CA VAL A 203 4.84 4.74 -2.99
C VAL A 203 3.67 4.16 -3.78
N TYR A 204 2.99 5.01 -4.54
CA TYR A 204 1.86 4.60 -5.39
C TYR A 204 2.31 4.00 -6.72
N LEU A 205 3.28 4.61 -7.38
CA LEU A 205 3.81 4.18 -8.68
C LEU A 205 5.34 4.18 -8.65
N LEU A 206 5.92 3.11 -9.15
CA LEU A 206 7.36 3.02 -9.41
C LEU A 206 7.59 2.65 -10.86
N GLU A 207 8.40 3.45 -11.56
CA GLU A 207 8.87 3.20 -12.91
C GLU A 207 10.38 3.22 -12.97
N VAL A 208 10.96 2.31 -13.75
CA VAL A 208 12.41 2.24 -13.95
C VAL A 208 12.74 2.12 -15.43
N THR A 209 13.66 2.98 -15.88
CA THR A 209 14.21 2.98 -17.23
C THR A 209 15.71 2.66 -17.13
N VAL A 210 16.19 1.74 -17.96
CA VAL A 210 17.61 1.38 -18.06
C VAL A 210 18.06 1.58 -19.49
N ASN A 211 19.13 2.36 -19.69
CA ASN A 211 19.66 2.67 -21.02
C ASN A 211 18.59 3.16 -22.00
N ASP A 212 17.71 4.06 -21.51
CA ASP A 212 16.59 4.68 -22.23
C ASP A 212 15.42 3.71 -22.56
N GLU A 213 15.48 2.47 -22.12
CA GLU A 213 14.37 1.51 -22.23
C GLU A 213 13.61 1.38 -20.89
N LYS A 214 12.27 1.54 -20.91
CA LYS A 214 11.44 1.28 -19.72
C LYS A 214 11.38 -0.22 -19.45
N VAL A 215 12.03 -0.65 -18.38
CA VAL A 215 12.14 -2.07 -18.00
C VAL A 215 11.16 -2.48 -16.91
N TYR A 216 10.57 -1.51 -16.19
CA TYR A 216 9.69 -1.81 -15.07
C TYR A 216 8.65 -0.72 -14.82
N SER A 217 7.43 -1.15 -14.46
CA SER A 217 6.37 -0.28 -13.96
C SER A 217 5.47 -1.09 -13.02
N VAL A 218 5.19 -0.57 -11.84
CA VAL A 218 4.26 -1.15 -10.87
C VAL A 218 3.42 -0.06 -10.22
N THR A 219 2.10 -0.31 -10.11
CA THR A 219 1.13 0.56 -9.44
C THR A 219 0.54 -0.19 -8.24
N PHE A 220 0.50 0.46 -7.10
CA PHE A 220 -0.01 -0.10 -5.84
C PHE A 220 -1.49 0.28 -5.65
N ASP A 221 -2.34 -0.18 -6.56
CA ASP A 221 -3.77 0.11 -6.60
C ASP A 221 -4.63 -0.99 -5.96
N ALA A 222 -4.24 -2.24 -6.11
CA ALA A 222 -4.97 -3.38 -5.57
C ALA A 222 -4.08 -4.60 -5.33
N ILE A 223 -4.46 -5.41 -4.34
CA ILE A 223 -3.92 -6.75 -4.12
C ILE A 223 -4.96 -7.75 -4.60
N LEU A 224 -4.56 -8.60 -5.54
CA LEU A 224 -5.40 -9.62 -6.12
C LEU A 224 -4.96 -11.01 -5.66
N ASN A 225 -5.94 -11.89 -5.43
CA ASN A 225 -5.65 -13.31 -5.23
C ASN A 225 -5.50 -13.99 -6.60
N SER A 226 -4.36 -14.59 -6.83
CA SER A 226 -4.02 -15.31 -8.05
C SER A 226 -3.68 -16.77 -7.75
N LYS A 227 -3.50 -17.59 -8.79
CA LYS A 227 -3.04 -19.00 -8.62
C LYS A 227 -1.70 -19.11 -7.91
N ASN A 228 -0.88 -18.06 -7.98
CA ASN A 228 0.48 -18.01 -7.39
C ASN A 228 0.51 -17.27 -6.05
N GLY A 229 -0.66 -16.98 -5.45
CA GLY A 229 -0.80 -16.18 -4.23
C GLY A 229 -1.20 -14.74 -4.50
N LEU A 230 -1.03 -13.87 -3.50
CA LEU A 230 -1.36 -12.46 -3.60
C LEU A 230 -0.40 -11.73 -4.53
N THR A 231 -0.95 -10.86 -5.38
CA THR A 231 -0.18 -10.09 -6.38
C THR A 231 -0.58 -8.62 -6.40
N ILE A 232 0.40 -7.74 -6.67
CA ILE A 232 0.21 -6.34 -7.05
C ILE A 232 0.72 -6.15 -8.47
N SER A 233 -0.09 -5.60 -9.37
CA SER A 233 0.24 -5.45 -10.79
C SER A 233 0.80 -6.75 -11.40
N GLY A 234 0.27 -7.90 -11.02
CA GLY A 234 0.71 -9.23 -11.47
C GLY A 234 1.99 -9.77 -10.82
N ASN A 235 2.61 -9.05 -9.91
CA ASN A 235 3.84 -9.45 -9.23
C ASN A 235 3.54 -10.05 -7.86
N ILE A 236 4.13 -11.22 -7.53
CA ILE A 236 4.11 -11.80 -6.19
C ILE A 236 5.05 -11.02 -5.27
N PHE A 237 4.91 -11.18 -3.95
CA PHE A 237 5.67 -10.44 -2.94
C PHE A 237 7.19 -10.47 -3.19
N HIS A 238 7.80 -11.64 -3.31
CA HIS A 238 9.25 -11.78 -3.49
C HIS A 238 9.78 -11.33 -4.85
N SER A 239 8.90 -11.04 -5.82
CA SER A 239 9.30 -10.39 -7.07
C SER A 239 9.29 -8.86 -6.97
N LEU A 240 8.54 -8.29 -6.00
CA LEU A 240 8.44 -6.85 -5.74
C LEU A 240 9.40 -6.35 -4.67
N PHE A 241 9.68 -7.17 -3.66
CA PHE A 241 10.50 -6.78 -2.51
C PHE A 241 11.60 -7.79 -2.22
N ASP A 242 12.71 -7.29 -1.72
CA ASP A 242 13.75 -8.11 -1.11
C ASP A 242 13.53 -8.23 0.42
N GLU A 243 14.47 -8.88 1.10
CA GLU A 243 14.43 -9.11 2.55
C GLU A 243 14.50 -7.83 3.41
N LYS A 244 15.04 -6.74 2.84
CA LYS A 244 15.09 -5.42 3.51
C LYS A 244 13.87 -4.56 3.19
N GLY A 245 12.94 -5.06 2.37
CA GLY A 245 11.82 -4.30 1.87
C GLY A 245 12.17 -3.32 0.75
N TYR A 246 13.36 -3.44 0.13
CA TYR A 246 13.70 -2.65 -1.04
C TYR A 246 12.91 -3.14 -2.25
N TYR A 247 12.48 -2.20 -3.10
CA TYR A 247 11.80 -2.51 -4.34
C TYR A 247 12.74 -3.25 -5.30
N ARG A 248 12.32 -4.40 -5.77
CA ARG A 248 13.10 -5.29 -6.62
C ARG A 248 12.67 -5.17 -8.07
N ILE A 249 13.63 -4.88 -8.95
CA ILE A 249 13.47 -4.84 -10.40
C ILE A 249 14.10 -6.12 -10.95
N PRO A 250 13.29 -7.14 -11.28
CA PRO A 250 13.82 -8.50 -11.47
C PRO A 250 14.58 -8.71 -12.79
N LYS A 251 14.24 -7.92 -13.82
CA LYS A 251 14.76 -8.08 -15.18
C LYS A 251 15.49 -6.83 -15.62
N VAL A 252 16.77 -6.76 -15.34
CA VAL A 252 17.64 -5.65 -15.77
C VAL A 252 18.76 -6.21 -16.62
N SER A 253 18.86 -5.75 -17.88
CA SER A 253 19.98 -6.08 -18.78
C SER A 253 20.98 -4.95 -18.76
N TYR A 254 22.13 -5.20 -18.15
CA TYR A 254 23.26 -4.27 -18.19
C TYR A 254 24.09 -4.52 -19.45
N ARG A 255 24.70 -3.48 -20.00
CA ARG A 255 25.72 -3.58 -21.06
C ARG A 255 27.11 -3.38 -20.48
N ASP A 256 28.12 -3.91 -21.14
CA ASP A 256 29.51 -3.59 -20.78
C ASP A 256 29.77 -2.10 -21.05
N GLY A 257 30.47 -1.42 -20.13
CA GLY A 257 30.65 0.02 -20.16
C GLY A 257 29.57 0.82 -19.43
N VAL A 258 29.28 2.04 -19.89
CA VAL A 258 28.39 2.97 -19.20
C VAL A 258 26.93 2.54 -19.32
N ASN A 259 26.27 2.44 -18.18
CA ASN A 259 24.81 2.22 -18.05
C ASN A 259 24.17 3.43 -17.37
N THR A 260 22.95 3.74 -17.77
CA THR A 260 22.11 4.75 -17.13
C THR A 260 20.86 4.09 -16.56
N VAL A 261 20.51 4.45 -15.33
CA VAL A 261 19.25 4.05 -14.70
C VAL A 261 18.50 5.28 -14.25
N THR A 262 17.27 5.43 -14.71
CA THR A 262 16.35 6.46 -14.24
C THR A 262 15.24 5.80 -13.44
N VAL A 263 15.08 6.24 -12.19
CA VAL A 263 14.02 5.82 -11.29
C VAL A 263 13.04 6.96 -11.13
N SER A 264 11.76 6.70 -11.34
CA SER A 264 10.67 7.64 -11.10
C SER A 264 9.69 7.02 -10.10
N ALA A 265 9.45 7.69 -8.99
CA ALA A 265 8.51 7.28 -7.96
C ALA A 265 7.46 8.38 -7.76
N ARG A 266 6.18 7.98 -7.70
CA ARG A 266 5.05 8.86 -7.41
C ARG A 266 4.33 8.39 -6.17
N ASP A 267 3.98 9.31 -5.28
CA ASP A 267 3.15 9.06 -4.10
C ASP A 267 1.65 8.96 -4.44
N PHE A 268 0.84 8.80 -3.40
CA PHE A 268 -0.61 8.71 -3.51
C PHE A 268 -1.27 10.07 -3.76
N SER A 269 -0.59 11.18 -3.49
CA SER A 269 -1.04 12.56 -3.70
C SER A 269 -0.66 13.11 -5.08
N GLY A 270 0.15 12.35 -5.84
CA GLY A 270 0.53 12.67 -7.21
C GLY A 270 1.89 13.38 -7.34
N HIS A 271 2.62 13.64 -6.24
CA HIS A 271 3.97 14.19 -6.30
C HIS A 271 4.95 13.15 -6.83
N THR A 272 5.90 13.58 -7.61
CA THR A 272 6.84 12.69 -8.30
C THR A 272 8.28 13.09 -8.01
N SER A 273 9.10 12.11 -7.64
CA SER A 273 10.55 12.21 -7.63
C SER A 273 11.16 11.41 -8.75
N THR A 274 12.17 11.97 -9.39
CA THR A 274 12.96 11.28 -10.42
C THR A 274 14.44 11.42 -10.10
N LYS A 275 15.17 10.30 -10.17
CA LYS A 275 16.61 10.27 -9.97
C LYS A 275 17.27 9.45 -11.06
N LYS A 276 18.32 10.02 -11.66
CA LYS A 276 19.11 9.38 -12.71
C LYS A 276 20.50 9.07 -12.16
N TYR A 277 20.98 7.87 -12.47
CA TYR A 277 22.32 7.40 -12.13
C TYR A 277 23.03 6.96 -13.40
N SER A 278 24.30 7.32 -13.53
CA SER A 278 25.20 6.83 -14.57
C SER A 278 26.37 6.11 -13.91
N PHE A 279 26.63 4.88 -14.30
CA PHE A 279 27.71 4.06 -13.72
C PHE A 279 28.28 3.09 -14.76
N ASN A 280 29.49 2.64 -14.52
CA ASN A 280 30.19 1.75 -15.42
C ASN A 280 30.06 0.30 -14.96
N VAL A 281 29.69 -0.60 -15.86
CA VAL A 281 29.58 -2.03 -15.61
C VAL A 281 30.67 -2.76 -16.40
N LYS A 282 31.40 -3.63 -15.75
CA LYS A 282 32.23 -4.63 -16.41
C LYS A 282 31.51 -5.98 -16.33
N LEU A 283 31.03 -6.46 -17.49
CA LEU A 283 30.40 -7.78 -17.58
C LEU A 283 31.47 -8.85 -17.80
N GLU A 284 31.46 -9.85 -16.93
CA GLU A 284 32.36 -11.05 -16.98
C GLU A 284 31.48 -12.32 -17.10
N ILE A 285 30.53 -12.29 -18.08
CA ILE A 285 29.53 -13.35 -18.33
C ILE A 285 30.13 -14.39 -19.27
#